data_f9dd12dceaeefbeabb8f84ca67fd06aa
#
_entry.id   f9dd12dceaeefbeabb8f84ca67fd06aa
#
_cell.length_a   1.000
_cell.length_b   1.000
_cell.length_c   1.000
_cell.angle_alpha   90.00
_cell.angle_beta   90.00
_cell.angle_gamma   90.00
#
_symmetry.space_group_name_H-M   'P 1'
#
loop_
_entity.id
_entity.type
_entity.pdbx_description
1 polymer ?
#
loop_
_entity_poly.entity_id
_entity_poly.type
_entity_poly.pdbx_seq_one_letter_code
_entity_poly.pdbx_strand_id
1 'polypeptide(L)'
;MKQYLDLLRHVLEHGVAQDDRTGTGTRSCFGYQMRFDLSEGFPLLTTKKLHTKSIIHELLWFIRGETNIASLHAAGVSIWDEWADEEGNLGPVYGAQWRAWPTADGRTIDQLSACIEQIKTNPYSRRHIINAWNVGEIENMALPPCHALFQFYVAEGLSLIHI
;
A
#
# COMPACT_ATOMS: atom_id res chain seq x y z
N MET A 1 -6.62 -3.11 -19.17
CA MET A 1 -5.36 -3.65 -18.51
C MET A 1 -4.10 -3.58 -19.41
N LYS A 2 -4.15 -2.73 -20.42
CA LYS A 2 -3.02 -2.50 -21.36
C LYS A 2 -1.76 -2.02 -20.61
N GLN A 3 -1.91 -1.11 -19.65
CA GLN A 3 -0.81 -0.53 -18.86
C GLN A 3 0.03 -1.61 -18.18
N TYR A 4 -0.62 -2.62 -17.57
CA TYR A 4 0.08 -3.73 -16.93
C TYR A 4 0.79 -4.64 -17.94
N LEU A 5 0.17 -4.92 -19.08
CA LEU A 5 0.80 -5.71 -20.15
C LEU A 5 2.01 -4.98 -20.77
N ASP A 6 1.91 -3.65 -20.89
CA ASP A 6 3.02 -2.82 -21.36
C ASP A 6 4.19 -2.82 -20.36
N LEU A 7 3.91 -2.77 -19.04
CA LEU A 7 4.92 -2.95 -17.99
C LEU A 7 5.59 -4.31 -18.10
N LEU A 8 4.82 -5.39 -18.22
CA LEU A 8 5.39 -6.75 -18.35
C LEU A 8 6.31 -6.85 -19.56
N ARG A 9 5.88 -6.33 -20.70
CA ARG A 9 6.71 -6.30 -21.92
C ARG A 9 7.98 -5.50 -21.71
N HIS A 10 7.88 -4.31 -21.12
CA HIS A 10 9.03 -3.47 -20.81
C HIS A 10 10.03 -4.18 -19.91
N VAL A 11 9.59 -4.85 -18.86
CA VAL A 11 10.49 -5.63 -17.98
C VAL A 11 11.14 -6.80 -18.71
N LEU A 12 10.40 -7.51 -19.58
CA LEU A 12 10.96 -8.60 -20.36
C LEU A 12 12.03 -8.13 -21.35
N GLU A 13 11.82 -7.00 -22.01
CA GLU A 13 12.71 -6.48 -23.06
C GLU A 13 13.91 -5.71 -22.50
N HIS A 14 13.72 -4.96 -21.41
CA HIS A 14 14.71 -4.01 -20.88
C HIS A 14 15.15 -4.30 -19.45
N GLY A 15 14.49 -5.22 -18.74
CA GLY A 15 14.83 -5.55 -17.36
C GLY A 15 16.18 -6.22 -17.23
N VAL A 16 16.92 -5.85 -16.18
CA VAL A 16 18.19 -6.46 -15.81
C VAL A 16 17.92 -7.78 -15.09
N ALA A 17 18.60 -8.84 -15.50
CA ALA A 17 18.54 -10.12 -14.80
C ALA A 17 19.31 -10.03 -13.47
N GLN A 18 18.71 -10.55 -12.42
CA GLN A 18 19.26 -10.61 -11.07
C GLN A 18 18.95 -11.96 -10.43
N ASP A 19 19.85 -12.44 -9.61
CA ASP A 19 19.58 -13.60 -8.77
C ASP A 19 18.60 -13.24 -7.65
N ASP A 20 17.83 -14.21 -7.21
CA ASP A 20 16.92 -14.06 -6.09
C ASP A 20 17.13 -15.18 -5.04
N ARG A 21 16.51 -15.03 -3.86
CA ARG A 21 16.61 -16.01 -2.76
C ARG A 21 16.06 -17.39 -3.11
N THR A 22 15.25 -17.51 -4.15
CA THR A 22 14.62 -18.78 -4.57
C THR A 22 15.44 -19.52 -5.61
N GLY A 23 16.48 -18.89 -6.17
CA GLY A 23 17.29 -19.46 -7.25
C GLY A 23 16.60 -19.50 -8.62
N THR A 24 15.40 -18.94 -8.72
CA THR A 24 14.66 -18.84 -10.01
C THR A 24 15.19 -17.72 -10.88
N GLY A 25 15.73 -16.67 -10.24
CA GLY A 25 16.12 -15.42 -10.86
C GLY A 25 14.96 -14.48 -11.14
N THR A 26 15.26 -13.20 -11.27
CA THR A 26 14.29 -12.15 -11.57
C THR A 26 14.75 -11.28 -12.72
N ARG A 27 13.82 -10.59 -13.35
CA ARG A 27 14.10 -9.44 -14.21
C ARG A 27 13.45 -8.21 -13.59
N SER A 28 14.21 -7.13 -13.48
CA SER A 28 13.72 -5.88 -12.88
C SER A 28 14.15 -4.65 -13.65
N CYS A 29 13.35 -3.60 -13.58
CA CYS A 29 13.74 -2.25 -13.99
C CYS A 29 13.51 -1.32 -12.78
N PHE A 30 14.31 -0.28 -12.67
CA PHE A 30 14.16 0.73 -11.63
C PHE A 30 13.16 1.79 -12.06
N GLY A 31 11.98 1.76 -11.46
CA GLY A 31 10.93 2.73 -11.71
C GLY A 31 10.16 2.49 -13.02
N TYR A 32 8.85 2.51 -12.93
CA TYR A 32 7.96 2.52 -14.08
C TYR A 32 6.64 3.17 -13.67
N GLN A 33 6.14 4.11 -14.46
CA GLN A 33 4.89 4.80 -14.16
C GLN A 33 3.75 4.23 -15.00
N MET A 34 2.69 3.77 -14.32
CA MET A 34 1.41 3.44 -14.94
C MET A 34 0.37 4.51 -14.59
N ARG A 35 -0.51 4.81 -15.53
CA ARG A 35 -1.65 5.71 -15.31
C ARG A 35 -2.95 5.00 -15.62
N PHE A 36 -3.93 5.14 -14.72
CA PHE A 36 -5.25 4.55 -14.85
C PHE A 36 -6.30 5.64 -14.75
N ASP A 37 -7.20 5.69 -15.70
CA ASP A 37 -8.38 6.54 -15.64
C ASP A 37 -9.48 5.78 -14.87
N LEU A 38 -9.78 6.22 -13.65
CA LEU A 38 -10.77 5.56 -12.80
C LEU A 38 -12.21 5.80 -13.28
N SER A 39 -12.43 6.75 -14.18
CA SER A 39 -13.74 6.92 -14.83
C SER A 39 -14.10 5.75 -15.78
N GLU A 40 -13.07 5.03 -16.28
CA GLU A 40 -13.23 3.81 -17.07
C GLU A 40 -13.47 2.56 -16.20
N GLY A 41 -13.41 2.69 -14.88
CA GLY A 41 -13.60 1.62 -13.91
C GLY A 41 -12.37 1.35 -13.05
N PHE A 42 -12.55 0.46 -12.07
CA PHE A 42 -11.45 0.05 -11.18
C PHE A 42 -10.41 -0.80 -11.94
N PRO A 43 -9.10 -0.50 -11.84
CA PRO A 43 -8.05 -1.16 -12.61
C PRO A 43 -7.70 -2.57 -12.07
N LEU A 44 -8.70 -3.42 -11.92
CA LEU A 44 -8.51 -4.80 -11.47
C LEU A 44 -7.79 -5.60 -12.56
N LEU A 45 -6.69 -6.27 -12.18
CA LEU A 45 -5.98 -7.18 -13.09
C LEU A 45 -6.85 -8.37 -13.51
N THR A 46 -6.85 -8.68 -14.80
CA THR A 46 -7.61 -9.80 -15.39
C THR A 46 -6.70 -10.90 -15.95
N THR A 47 -5.38 -10.75 -15.84
CA THR A 47 -4.39 -11.73 -16.29
C THR A 47 -4.30 -12.97 -15.40
N LYS A 48 -4.86 -12.89 -14.21
CA LYS A 48 -5.08 -14.03 -13.30
C LYS A 48 -6.34 -13.77 -12.47
N LYS A 49 -6.90 -14.84 -11.88
CA LYS A 49 -8.01 -14.70 -10.92
C LYS A 49 -7.49 -14.08 -9.63
N LEU A 50 -7.97 -12.88 -9.29
CA LEU A 50 -7.68 -12.20 -8.04
C LEU A 50 -8.71 -12.55 -6.97
N HIS A 51 -8.25 -12.66 -5.72
CA HIS A 51 -9.12 -12.87 -4.57
C HIS A 51 -9.56 -11.52 -4.00
N THR A 52 -10.53 -10.87 -4.65
CA THR A 52 -11.00 -9.51 -4.33
C THR A 52 -11.47 -9.34 -2.89
N LYS A 53 -12.02 -10.39 -2.29
CA LYS A 53 -12.41 -10.41 -0.88
C LYS A 53 -11.21 -10.07 0.03
N SER A 54 -10.08 -10.71 -0.17
CA SER A 54 -8.86 -10.43 0.61
C SER A 54 -8.39 -9.00 0.41
N ILE A 55 -8.35 -8.50 -0.83
CA ILE A 55 -7.92 -7.13 -1.15
C ILE A 55 -8.79 -6.09 -0.40
N ILE A 56 -10.11 -6.27 -0.43
CA ILE A 56 -11.05 -5.34 0.22
C ILE A 56 -10.89 -5.38 1.74
N HIS A 57 -10.86 -6.59 2.34
CA HIS A 57 -10.74 -6.74 3.79
C HIS A 57 -9.39 -6.23 4.31
N GLU A 58 -8.30 -6.47 3.59
CA GLU A 58 -6.98 -5.95 3.91
C GLU A 58 -6.96 -4.42 3.92
N LEU A 59 -7.47 -3.77 2.85
CA LEU A 59 -7.52 -2.31 2.80
C LEU A 59 -8.36 -1.73 3.93
N LEU A 60 -9.53 -2.31 4.22
CA LEU A 60 -10.36 -1.87 5.33
C LEU A 60 -9.69 -2.08 6.69
N TRP A 61 -8.90 -3.14 6.84
CA TRP A 61 -8.11 -3.45 8.02
C TRP A 61 -7.01 -2.39 8.23
N PHE A 62 -6.28 -2.01 7.18
CA PHE A 62 -5.33 -0.87 7.23
C PHE A 62 -6.01 0.44 7.61
N ILE A 63 -7.16 0.76 6.99
CA ILE A 63 -7.91 1.99 7.25
C ILE A 63 -8.39 2.06 8.71
N ARG A 64 -8.71 0.94 9.34
CA ARG A 64 -9.09 0.86 10.75
C ARG A 64 -7.91 0.98 11.71
N GLY A 65 -6.67 0.94 11.22
CA GLY A 65 -5.45 1.01 12.04
C GLY A 65 -5.10 -0.32 12.72
N GLU A 66 -5.68 -1.41 12.26
CA GLU A 66 -5.45 -2.73 12.84
C GLU A 66 -4.09 -3.30 12.43
N THR A 67 -3.48 -4.09 13.32
CA THR A 67 -2.19 -4.76 13.12
C THR A 67 -2.21 -6.22 13.56
N ASN A 68 -3.34 -6.70 14.11
CA ASN A 68 -3.56 -8.10 14.47
C ASN A 68 -4.51 -8.75 13.47
N ILE A 69 -4.22 -10.00 13.08
CA ILE A 69 -4.94 -10.71 12.02
C ILE A 69 -6.31 -11.25 12.41
N ALA A 70 -6.73 -11.14 13.67
CA ALA A 70 -7.97 -11.74 14.17
C ALA A 70 -9.22 -11.29 13.38
N SER A 71 -9.32 -10.00 13.01
CA SER A 71 -10.44 -9.50 12.23
C SER A 71 -10.40 -9.95 10.76
N LEU A 72 -9.21 -10.19 10.21
CA LEU A 72 -9.04 -10.81 8.90
C LEU A 72 -9.50 -12.26 8.92
N HIS A 73 -9.14 -13.04 9.95
CA HIS A 73 -9.59 -14.41 10.16
C HIS A 73 -11.12 -14.49 10.30
N ALA A 74 -11.73 -13.59 11.08
CA ALA A 74 -13.18 -13.50 11.21
C ALA A 74 -13.88 -13.25 9.85
N ALA A 75 -13.18 -12.60 8.92
CA ALA A 75 -13.63 -12.43 7.54
C ALA A 75 -13.24 -13.58 6.61
N GLY A 76 -12.53 -14.61 7.09
CA GLY A 76 -12.04 -15.72 6.29
C GLY A 76 -10.92 -15.32 5.31
N VAL A 77 -10.04 -14.44 5.76
CA VAL A 77 -8.86 -13.93 5.04
C VAL A 77 -7.60 -14.32 5.81
N SER A 78 -6.65 -14.98 5.12
CA SER A 78 -5.45 -15.59 5.71
C SER A 78 -4.14 -15.12 5.06
N ILE A 79 -4.18 -14.01 4.31
CA ILE A 79 -3.04 -13.56 3.49
C ILE A 79 -1.86 -13.04 4.31
N TRP A 80 -2.02 -12.84 5.62
CA TRP A 80 -0.98 -12.36 6.53
C TRP A 80 -0.50 -13.41 7.54
N ASP A 81 -1.04 -14.64 7.48
CA ASP A 81 -0.77 -15.69 8.49
C ASP A 81 0.70 -16.06 8.60
N GLU A 82 1.44 -16.08 7.48
CA GLU A 82 2.85 -16.51 7.49
C GLU A 82 3.79 -15.48 8.14
N TRP A 83 3.34 -14.24 8.35
CA TRP A 83 4.14 -13.18 8.98
C TRP A 83 3.72 -12.87 10.41
N ALA A 84 2.54 -13.30 10.83
CA ALA A 84 2.04 -13.04 12.17
C ALA A 84 2.78 -13.86 13.23
N ASP A 85 2.96 -13.28 14.41
CA ASP A 85 3.43 -14.02 15.57
C ASP A 85 2.35 -15.00 16.11
N GLU A 86 2.69 -15.72 17.19
CA GLU A 86 1.78 -16.72 17.79
C GLU A 86 0.48 -16.10 18.31
N GLU A 87 0.48 -14.82 18.67
CA GLU A 87 -0.68 -14.05 19.12
C GLU A 87 -1.42 -13.36 17.96
N GLY A 88 -0.94 -13.51 16.72
CA GLY A 88 -1.52 -12.93 15.52
C GLY A 88 -1.15 -11.46 15.26
N ASN A 89 -0.09 -10.95 15.89
CA ASN A 89 0.37 -9.59 15.70
C ASN A 89 1.41 -9.49 14.57
N LEU A 90 1.42 -8.35 13.90
CA LEU A 90 2.34 -8.03 12.81
C LEU A 90 3.28 -6.86 13.13
N GLY A 91 3.23 -6.35 14.36
CA GLY A 91 3.92 -5.12 14.72
C GLY A 91 3.29 -3.89 14.07
N PRO A 92 3.99 -2.74 14.06
CA PRO A 92 3.42 -1.46 13.62
C PRO A 92 3.35 -1.31 12.08
N VAL A 93 2.74 -2.29 11.40
CA VAL A 93 2.55 -2.27 9.94
C VAL A 93 1.55 -1.18 9.49
N TYR A 94 1.27 -1.08 8.22
CA TYR A 94 0.45 -0.06 7.53
C TYR A 94 -0.61 0.66 8.37
N GLY A 95 -1.48 -0.10 9.04
CA GLY A 95 -2.59 0.46 9.80
C GLY A 95 -2.12 1.35 10.95
N ALA A 96 -1.11 0.91 11.72
CA ALA A 96 -0.52 1.71 12.79
C ALA A 96 0.10 3.00 12.24
N GLN A 97 0.85 2.92 11.13
CA GLN A 97 1.50 4.08 10.56
C GLN A 97 0.49 5.09 9.99
N TRP A 98 -0.58 4.63 9.35
CA TRP A 98 -1.59 5.52 8.78
C TRP A 98 -2.48 6.20 9.83
N ARG A 99 -2.77 5.50 10.94
CA ARG A 99 -3.76 5.93 11.93
C ARG A 99 -3.18 6.41 13.26
N ALA A 100 -1.95 6.00 13.59
CA ALA A 100 -1.34 6.26 14.89
C ALA A 100 0.19 6.39 14.79
N TRP A 101 0.70 7.15 13.83
CA TRP A 101 2.14 7.39 13.68
C TRP A 101 2.74 7.96 14.96
N PRO A 102 3.73 7.30 15.58
CA PRO A 102 4.32 7.75 16.84
C PRO A 102 5.20 8.99 16.63
N THR A 103 5.18 9.90 17.59
CA THR A 103 6.04 11.09 17.62
C THR A 103 6.99 11.04 18.81
N ALA A 104 8.10 11.78 18.73
CA ALA A 104 9.13 11.79 19.77
C ALA A 104 8.63 12.33 21.13
N ASP A 105 7.55 13.10 21.17
CA ASP A 105 6.91 13.61 22.38
C ASP A 105 5.80 12.70 22.93
N GLY A 106 5.69 11.48 22.42
CA GLY A 106 4.75 10.44 22.87
C GLY A 106 3.31 10.60 22.36
N ARG A 107 3.02 11.56 21.48
CA ARG A 107 1.74 11.65 20.78
C ARG A 107 1.70 10.69 19.60
N THR A 108 0.51 10.52 19.04
CA THR A 108 0.32 9.85 17.75
C THR A 108 -0.33 10.79 16.75
N ILE A 109 -0.03 10.57 15.46
CA ILE A 109 -0.62 11.33 14.35
C ILE A 109 -1.47 10.37 13.50
N ASP A 110 -2.75 10.71 13.34
CA ASP A 110 -3.64 10.08 12.37
C ASP A 110 -3.45 10.76 11.01
N GLN A 111 -2.52 10.22 10.21
CA GLN A 111 -2.20 10.77 8.90
C GLN A 111 -3.40 10.74 7.95
N LEU A 112 -4.20 9.67 8.00
CA LEU A 112 -5.33 9.49 7.09
C LEU A 112 -6.42 10.54 7.36
N SER A 113 -6.83 10.73 8.62
CA SER A 113 -7.80 11.74 8.98
C SER A 113 -7.29 13.16 8.70
N ALA A 114 -6.02 13.44 9.02
CA ALA A 114 -5.40 14.74 8.73
C ALA A 114 -5.36 15.04 7.22
N CYS A 115 -5.05 14.06 6.40
CA CYS A 115 -5.04 14.20 4.95
C CYS A 115 -6.44 14.45 4.39
N ILE A 116 -7.44 13.72 4.85
CA ILE A 116 -8.85 13.93 4.44
C ILE A 116 -9.30 15.34 4.78
N GLU A 117 -9.02 15.82 5.99
CA GLU A 117 -9.39 17.18 6.39
C GLU A 117 -8.64 18.24 5.58
N GLN A 118 -7.35 18.00 5.29
CA GLN A 118 -6.58 18.90 4.45
C GLN A 118 -7.12 18.97 3.01
N ILE A 119 -7.56 17.85 2.44
CA ILE A 119 -8.20 17.83 1.11
C ILE A 119 -9.49 18.67 1.10
N LYS A 120 -10.29 18.63 2.18
CA LYS A 120 -11.51 19.44 2.30
C LYS A 120 -11.24 20.92 2.44
N THR A 121 -10.25 21.30 3.25
CA THR A 121 -9.98 22.70 3.63
C THR A 121 -8.98 23.40 2.73
N ASN A 122 -8.06 22.65 2.12
CA ASN A 122 -7.01 23.15 1.23
C ASN A 122 -6.70 22.14 0.11
N PRO A 123 -7.63 21.91 -0.83
CA PRO A 123 -7.52 20.85 -1.84
C PRO A 123 -6.29 20.98 -2.74
N TYR A 124 -5.77 22.18 -2.96
CA TYR A 124 -4.61 22.42 -3.82
C TYR A 124 -3.25 22.33 -3.10
N SER A 125 -3.24 21.86 -1.86
CA SER A 125 -1.99 21.56 -1.16
C SER A 125 -1.20 20.47 -1.89
N ARG A 126 0.12 20.62 -1.90
CA ARG A 126 1.05 19.61 -2.44
C ARG A 126 1.54 18.63 -1.35
N ARG A 127 0.84 18.59 -0.21
CA ARG A 127 1.24 17.84 0.98
C ARG A 127 0.20 16.79 1.41
N HIS A 128 -0.68 16.37 0.51
CA HIS A 128 -1.62 15.29 0.73
C HIS A 128 -0.89 13.94 0.62
N ILE A 129 -0.02 13.65 1.58
CA ILE A 129 0.84 12.47 1.60
C ILE A 129 0.53 11.66 2.84
N ILE A 130 0.42 10.34 2.68
CA ILE A 130 0.32 9.36 3.76
C ILE A 130 1.47 8.38 3.59
N ASN A 131 2.27 8.20 4.63
CA ASN A 131 3.51 7.43 4.61
C ASN A 131 3.39 6.21 5.54
N ALA A 132 3.79 5.05 5.06
CA ALA A 132 3.91 3.82 5.85
C ALA A 132 5.37 3.50 6.20
N TRP A 133 6.33 4.09 5.49
CA TRP A 133 7.76 3.83 5.69
C TRP A 133 8.31 4.63 6.87
N ASN A 134 8.20 4.08 8.07
CA ASN A 134 8.74 4.67 9.30
C ASN A 134 10.09 4.02 9.62
N VAL A 135 11.18 4.73 9.34
CA VAL A 135 12.55 4.23 9.54
C VAL A 135 12.82 3.83 10.99
N GLY A 136 12.19 4.52 11.96
CA GLY A 136 12.34 4.20 13.39
C GLY A 136 11.60 2.93 13.83
N GLU A 137 10.69 2.41 13.01
CA GLU A 137 9.82 1.28 13.36
C GLU A 137 9.96 0.09 12.40
N ILE A 138 10.72 0.23 11.32
CA ILE A 138 10.75 -0.75 10.24
C ILE A 138 11.23 -2.14 10.69
N GLU A 139 12.14 -2.18 11.67
CA GLU A 139 12.68 -3.43 12.23
C GLU A 139 11.68 -4.13 13.16
N ASN A 140 10.64 -3.42 13.61
CA ASN A 140 9.57 -3.96 14.46
C ASN A 140 8.37 -4.45 13.65
N MET A 141 8.39 -4.27 12.32
CA MET A 141 7.35 -4.74 11.41
C MET A 141 7.63 -6.17 10.97
N ALA A 142 6.61 -7.03 11.01
CA ALA A 142 6.72 -8.39 10.48
C ALA A 142 7.08 -8.41 8.99
N LEU A 143 6.65 -7.38 8.25
CA LEU A 143 7.00 -7.16 6.85
C LEU A 143 7.12 -5.66 6.57
N PRO A 144 8.25 -5.18 6.03
CA PRO A 144 8.39 -3.80 5.57
C PRO A 144 7.34 -3.42 4.51
N PRO A 145 6.86 -2.17 4.48
CA PRO A 145 5.82 -1.76 3.54
C PRO A 145 6.25 -1.88 2.08
N CYS A 146 5.49 -2.63 1.27
CA CYS A 146 5.69 -2.70 -0.18
C CYS A 146 5.28 -1.40 -0.88
N HIS A 147 4.18 -0.77 -0.45
CA HIS A 147 3.80 0.59 -0.85
C HIS A 147 4.15 1.56 0.27
N ALA A 148 5.30 2.22 0.10
CA ALA A 148 5.89 3.07 1.14
C ALA A 148 5.05 4.31 1.44
N LEU A 149 4.42 4.90 0.44
CA LEU A 149 3.57 6.08 0.57
C LEU A 149 2.51 6.11 -0.53
N PHE A 150 1.47 6.92 -0.30
CA PHE A 150 0.60 7.38 -1.37
C PHE A 150 0.31 8.88 -1.22
N GLN A 151 0.03 9.52 -2.34
CA GLN A 151 -0.19 10.96 -2.42
C GLN A 151 -1.46 11.24 -3.21
N PHE A 152 -2.24 12.22 -2.75
CA PHE A 152 -3.35 12.78 -3.50
C PHE A 152 -2.94 14.09 -4.15
N TYR A 153 -3.47 14.34 -5.34
CA TYR A 153 -3.36 15.60 -6.05
C TYR A 153 -4.73 15.98 -6.58
N VAL A 154 -5.16 17.20 -6.30
CA VAL A 154 -6.46 17.71 -6.74
C VAL A 154 -6.23 18.77 -7.83
N ALA A 155 -6.86 18.59 -8.98
CA ALA A 155 -6.84 19.54 -10.07
C ALA A 155 -8.23 19.60 -10.71
N GLU A 156 -8.73 20.79 -11.03
CA GLU A 156 -10.01 20.99 -11.73
C GLU A 156 -11.21 20.28 -11.08
N GLY A 157 -11.20 20.15 -9.75
CA GLY A 157 -12.22 19.41 -8.99
C GLY A 157 -12.08 17.89 -9.05
N LEU A 158 -11.05 17.35 -9.75
CA LEU A 158 -10.71 15.94 -9.81
C LEU A 158 -9.59 15.62 -8.83
N SER A 159 -9.65 14.45 -8.23
CA SER A 159 -8.59 13.91 -7.39
C SER A 159 -7.78 12.85 -8.14
N LEU A 160 -6.46 12.92 -8.05
CA LEU A 160 -5.52 11.91 -8.53
C LEU A 160 -4.83 11.27 -7.33
N ILE A 161 -4.56 9.96 -7.42
CA ILE A 161 -3.80 9.22 -6.42
C ILE A 161 -2.51 8.73 -7.08
N HIS A 162 -1.39 8.96 -6.41
CA HIS A 162 -0.09 8.40 -6.75
C HIS A 162 0.36 7.47 -5.62
N ILE A 163 0.78 6.26 -5.97
CA ILE A 163 1.27 5.22 -5.05
C ILE A 163 2.68 4.83 -5.45
#